data_0d613b8c6a8efb41eabdc19a5724c5b1
#
_entry.id   0d613b8c6a8efb41eabdc19a5724c5b1
#
_cell.length_a   1.000
_cell.length_b   1.000
_cell.length_c   1.000
_cell.angle_alpha   90.00
_cell.angle_beta   90.00
_cell.angle_gamma   90.00
#
_symmetry.space_group_name_H-M   'P 1'
#
loop_
_entity.id
_entity.type
_entity.pdbx_description
1 polymer ?
#
loop_
_entity_poly.entity_id
_entity_poly.type
_entity_poly.pdbx_seq_one_letter_code
_entity_poly.pdbx_strand_id
1 'polypeptide(L)'
;MECLDYTHAEDVHQIQKQIRMLTDSRKMSPEEAQCIRIADILAFVDSKLGQRMKTAAEQNALYREQPFVIAQKMNQIEAAWNGEETVLVQGIIDAYFIEDDEIVLVDYKTDKVSPGRTGSDRSVSYTVGGLRSGIGTNVAEKK
;
A
#
# COMPACT_ATOMS: atom_id res chain seq x y z
N MET A 1 3.80 1.24 8.63
CA MET A 1 2.74 1.93 7.82
C MET A 1 1.39 1.25 7.99
N GLU A 2 1.33 -0.05 8.07
CA GLU A 2 0.08 -0.84 8.22
C GLU A 2 -0.79 -0.42 9.39
N CYS A 3 -0.19 -0.17 10.55
CA CYS A 3 -0.89 0.22 11.77
C CYS A 3 -1.02 1.74 11.98
N LEU A 4 -0.59 2.58 11.03
CA LEU A 4 -0.62 4.03 11.17
C LEU A 4 -2.06 4.56 11.05
N ASP A 5 -2.52 5.29 12.03
CA ASP A 5 -3.74 6.07 11.92
C ASP A 5 -3.42 7.41 11.22
N TYR A 6 -3.77 7.48 9.93
CA TYR A 6 -3.50 8.66 9.09
C TYR A 6 -4.28 9.88 9.51
N THR A 7 -5.41 9.72 10.19
CA THR A 7 -6.23 10.84 10.66
C THR A 7 -5.62 11.56 11.87
N HIS A 8 -4.67 10.90 12.54
CA HIS A 8 -3.97 11.40 13.72
C HIS A 8 -2.45 11.25 13.57
N ALA A 9 -1.89 11.65 12.44
CA ALA A 9 -0.46 11.56 12.15
C ALA A 9 0.15 12.86 11.62
N GLU A 10 -0.38 14.01 12.07
CA GLU A 10 0.01 15.34 11.57
C GLU A 10 1.33 15.83 12.15
N ASP A 11 1.73 15.35 13.31
CA ASP A 11 2.95 15.76 13.98
C ASP A 11 3.68 14.62 14.68
N VAL A 12 4.92 14.92 15.11
CA VAL A 12 5.79 13.98 15.83
C VAL A 12 5.10 13.41 17.08
N HIS A 13 4.37 14.25 17.82
CA HIS A 13 3.77 13.85 19.08
C HIS A 13 2.64 12.82 18.86
N GLN A 14 1.81 13.04 17.87
CA GLN A 14 0.74 12.10 17.49
C GLN A 14 1.31 10.74 17.05
N ILE A 15 2.35 10.74 16.22
CA ILE A 15 3.02 9.51 15.79
C ILE A 15 3.66 8.79 16.97
N GLN A 16 4.35 9.50 17.85
CA GLN A 16 4.94 8.91 19.08
C GLN A 16 3.87 8.29 19.97
N LYS A 17 2.71 8.94 20.11
CA LYS A 17 1.58 8.40 20.88
C LYS A 17 1.09 7.10 20.26
N GLN A 18 0.95 7.02 18.95
CA GLN A 18 0.55 5.78 18.26
C GLN A 18 1.56 4.66 18.48
N ILE A 19 2.87 4.94 18.34
CA ILE A 19 3.93 3.96 18.59
C ILE A 19 3.85 3.42 20.02
N ARG A 20 3.68 4.29 21.02
CA ARG A 20 3.50 3.86 22.42
C ARG A 20 2.27 2.96 22.57
N MET A 21 1.13 3.34 22.01
CA MET A 21 -0.09 2.52 22.09
C MET A 21 0.09 1.13 21.46
N LEU A 22 0.82 1.04 20.34
CA LEU A 22 1.14 -0.23 19.69
C LEU A 22 2.08 -1.09 20.53
N THR A 23 3.07 -0.47 21.18
CA THR A 23 4.00 -1.15 22.08
C THR A 23 3.29 -1.64 23.36
N ASP A 24 2.48 -0.79 23.99
CA ASP A 24 1.72 -1.13 25.19
C ASP A 24 0.70 -2.26 24.93
N SER A 25 0.09 -2.28 23.75
CA SER A 25 -0.84 -3.34 23.31
C SER A 25 -0.15 -4.60 22.79
N ARG A 26 1.19 -4.66 22.83
CA ARG A 26 2.01 -5.77 22.32
C ARG A 26 1.83 -6.08 20.81
N LYS A 27 1.34 -5.13 20.05
CA LYS A 27 1.28 -5.22 18.59
C LYS A 27 2.62 -4.87 17.93
N MET A 28 3.53 -4.29 18.68
CA MET A 28 4.87 -3.91 18.26
C MET A 28 5.83 -4.16 19.42
N SER A 29 6.99 -4.72 19.15
CA SER A 29 8.04 -4.88 20.16
C SER A 29 8.76 -3.55 20.43
N PRO A 30 9.42 -3.38 21.60
CA PRO A 30 10.25 -2.20 21.88
C PRO A 30 11.39 -2.04 20.88
N GLU A 31 11.97 -3.14 20.39
CA GLU A 31 13.04 -3.17 19.41
C GLU A 31 12.55 -2.64 18.05
N GLU A 32 11.40 -3.08 17.59
CA GLU A 32 10.76 -2.56 16.37
C GLU A 32 10.46 -1.07 16.49
N ALA A 33 9.93 -0.63 17.64
CA ALA A 33 9.64 0.78 17.89
C ALA A 33 10.89 1.67 17.79
N GLN A 34 12.07 1.18 18.23
CA GLN A 34 13.34 1.91 18.11
C GLN A 34 13.84 2.03 16.68
N CYS A 35 13.45 1.13 15.79
CA CYS A 35 13.83 1.16 14.38
C CYS A 35 12.99 2.17 13.57
N ILE A 36 11.90 2.69 14.14
CA ILE A 36 11.01 3.61 13.43
C ILE A 36 11.64 5.00 13.31
N ARG A 37 11.75 5.47 12.08
CA ARG A 37 12.19 6.83 11.78
C ARG A 37 10.95 7.71 11.57
N ILE A 38 10.55 8.44 12.60
CA ILE A 38 9.35 9.30 12.60
C ILE A 38 9.41 10.32 11.46
N ALA A 39 10.59 10.84 11.13
CA ALA A 39 10.77 11.77 10.02
C ALA A 39 10.35 11.16 8.66
N ASP A 40 10.59 9.86 8.45
CA ASP A 40 10.19 9.19 7.21
C ASP A 40 8.66 9.01 7.15
N ILE A 41 8.02 8.77 8.31
CA ILE A 41 6.56 8.71 8.40
C ILE A 41 5.94 10.08 8.11
N LEU A 42 6.45 11.15 8.70
CA LEU A 42 5.97 12.51 8.42
C LEU A 42 6.14 12.87 6.96
N ALA A 43 7.31 12.61 6.38
CA ALA A 43 7.56 12.87 4.97
C ALA A 43 6.58 12.09 4.06
N PHE A 44 6.20 10.88 4.43
CA PHE A 44 5.19 10.13 3.72
C PHE A 44 3.80 10.73 3.88
N VAL A 45 3.38 11.05 5.12
CA VAL A 45 2.06 11.64 5.41
C VAL A 45 1.90 12.98 4.69
N ASP A 46 2.96 13.79 4.60
CA ASP A 46 2.96 15.06 3.89
C ASP A 46 3.02 14.91 2.35
N SER A 47 3.32 13.72 1.86
CA SER A 47 3.34 13.46 0.42
C SER A 47 1.93 13.51 -0.19
N LYS A 48 1.85 13.68 -1.53
CA LYS A 48 0.57 13.64 -2.26
C LYS A 48 -0.19 12.35 -2.00
N LEU A 49 0.51 11.20 -1.96
CA LEU A 49 -0.11 9.91 -1.69
C LEU A 49 -0.60 9.82 -0.24
N GLY A 50 0.22 10.25 0.73
CA GLY A 50 -0.15 10.28 2.14
C GLY A 50 -1.41 11.11 2.41
N GLN A 51 -1.53 12.27 1.77
CA GLN A 51 -2.72 13.13 1.88
C GLN A 51 -3.97 12.48 1.27
N ARG A 52 -3.85 11.81 0.13
CA ARG A 52 -4.96 11.04 -0.46
C ARG A 52 -5.38 9.89 0.45
N MET A 53 -4.44 9.16 1.02
CA MET A 53 -4.71 8.08 1.98
C MET A 53 -5.37 8.61 3.25
N LYS A 54 -4.98 9.79 3.74
CA LYS A 54 -5.62 10.46 4.86
C LYS A 54 -7.09 10.76 4.54
N THR A 55 -7.36 11.40 3.40
CA THR A 55 -8.73 11.71 2.95
C THR A 55 -9.57 10.43 2.83
N ALA A 56 -9.01 9.37 2.25
CA ALA A 56 -9.70 8.08 2.14
C ALA A 56 -9.96 7.46 3.52
N ALA A 57 -9.03 7.59 4.48
CA ALA A 57 -9.23 7.10 5.85
C ALA A 57 -10.36 7.85 6.55
N GLU A 58 -10.45 9.17 6.39
CA GLU A 58 -11.54 10.01 6.94
C GLU A 58 -12.91 9.60 6.37
N GLN A 59 -12.93 9.15 5.12
CA GLN A 59 -14.15 8.67 4.42
C GLN A 59 -14.45 7.18 4.65
N ASN A 60 -13.65 6.46 5.47
CA ASN A 60 -13.72 5.01 5.65
C ASN A 60 -13.55 4.22 4.34
N ALA A 61 -12.80 4.77 3.38
CA ALA A 61 -12.51 4.19 2.08
C ALA A 61 -11.08 3.66 1.94
N LEU A 62 -10.32 3.61 3.04
CA LEU A 62 -8.97 3.03 3.11
C LEU A 62 -9.03 1.63 3.72
N TYR A 63 -8.54 0.65 2.97
CA TYR A 63 -8.48 -0.76 3.34
C TYR A 63 -7.03 -1.21 3.44
N ARG A 64 -6.70 -2.07 4.41
CA ARG A 64 -5.34 -2.54 4.67
C ARG A 64 -5.33 -4.05 4.87
N GLU A 65 -4.20 -4.69 4.56
CA GLU A 65 -3.98 -6.12 4.74
C GLU A 65 -5.14 -6.97 4.20
N GLN A 66 -5.57 -6.67 2.97
CA GLN A 66 -6.71 -7.36 2.39
C GLN A 66 -6.25 -8.63 1.65
N PRO A 67 -6.64 -9.81 2.12
CA PRO A 67 -6.39 -11.04 1.39
C PRO A 67 -7.20 -11.07 0.09
N PHE A 68 -6.58 -11.57 -0.98
CA PHE A 68 -7.27 -11.80 -2.23
C PHE A 68 -6.99 -13.19 -2.78
N VAL A 69 -7.94 -13.72 -3.52
CA VAL A 69 -7.79 -14.93 -4.33
C VAL A 69 -8.44 -14.66 -5.67
N ILE A 70 -7.68 -14.80 -6.74
CA ILE A 70 -8.17 -14.66 -8.12
C ILE A 70 -7.84 -15.91 -8.93
N ALA A 71 -8.73 -16.30 -9.82
CA ALA A 71 -8.51 -17.36 -10.79
C ALA A 71 -8.07 -16.71 -12.11
N GLN A 72 -6.89 -17.06 -12.60
CA GLN A 72 -6.36 -16.54 -13.86
C GLN A 72 -5.88 -17.66 -14.77
N LYS A 73 -6.00 -17.47 -16.09
CA LYS A 73 -5.37 -18.37 -17.04
C LYS A 73 -3.87 -18.19 -17.01
N MET A 74 -3.12 -19.30 -17.13
CA MET A 74 -1.66 -19.31 -17.07
C MET A 74 -1.02 -18.35 -18.07
N ASN A 75 -1.53 -18.30 -19.28
CA ASN A 75 -1.05 -17.41 -20.35
C ASN A 75 -1.32 -15.92 -20.09
N GLN A 76 -2.17 -15.57 -19.14
CA GLN A 76 -2.42 -14.19 -18.71
C GLN A 76 -1.45 -13.72 -17.63
N ILE A 77 -0.82 -14.65 -16.91
CA ILE A 77 0.17 -14.34 -15.88
C ILE A 77 1.53 -14.09 -16.55
N GLU A 78 1.91 -14.97 -17.46
CA GLU A 78 3.16 -14.84 -18.22
C GLU A 78 2.98 -15.35 -19.65
N ALA A 79 3.30 -14.50 -20.61
CA ALA A 79 3.09 -14.78 -22.04
C ALA A 79 3.90 -16.01 -22.55
N ALA A 80 4.98 -16.39 -21.85
CA ALA A 80 5.76 -17.57 -22.17
C ALA A 80 5.06 -18.90 -21.77
N TRP A 81 4.02 -18.84 -20.97
CA TRP A 81 3.26 -20.01 -20.54
C TRP A 81 2.10 -20.27 -21.49
N ASN A 82 2.21 -21.32 -22.29
CA ASN A 82 1.22 -21.68 -23.31
C ASN A 82 0.00 -22.47 -22.78
N GLY A 83 -0.19 -22.52 -21.47
CA GLY A 83 -1.29 -23.27 -20.84
C GLY A 83 -2.60 -22.52 -20.82
N GLU A 84 -3.70 -23.20 -21.15
CA GLU A 84 -5.07 -22.69 -20.93
C GLU A 84 -5.57 -23.02 -19.52
N GLU A 85 -4.77 -23.67 -18.71
CA GLU A 85 -5.10 -24.04 -17.36
C GLU A 85 -5.38 -22.81 -16.48
N THR A 86 -6.35 -22.93 -15.61
CA THR A 86 -6.68 -21.90 -14.62
C THR A 86 -5.90 -22.16 -13.36
N VAL A 87 -5.15 -21.16 -12.91
CA VAL A 87 -4.41 -21.16 -11.64
C VAL A 87 -5.03 -20.17 -10.66
N LEU A 88 -4.97 -20.53 -9.40
CA LEU A 88 -5.36 -19.63 -8.32
C LEU A 88 -4.14 -18.80 -7.89
N VAL A 89 -4.28 -17.48 -7.99
CA VAL A 89 -3.31 -16.53 -7.47
C VAL A 89 -3.88 -15.95 -6.18
N GLN A 90 -3.13 -16.08 -5.10
CA GLN A 90 -3.52 -15.55 -3.80
C GLN A 90 -2.42 -14.67 -3.22
N GLY A 91 -2.80 -13.70 -2.42
CA GLY A 91 -1.88 -12.79 -1.76
C GLY A 91 -2.58 -11.89 -0.77
N ILE A 92 -1.82 -10.94 -0.26
CA ILE A 92 -2.33 -9.87 0.61
C ILE A 92 -1.96 -8.55 -0.06
N ILE A 93 -2.94 -7.66 -0.18
CA ILE A 93 -2.75 -6.28 -0.61
C ILE A 93 -2.41 -5.48 0.64
N ASP A 94 -1.26 -4.81 0.66
CA ASP A 94 -0.80 -4.01 1.81
C ASP A 94 -1.82 -2.92 2.16
N ALA A 95 -2.19 -2.11 1.18
CA ALA A 95 -3.26 -1.15 1.31
C ALA A 95 -3.90 -0.84 -0.06
N TYR A 96 -5.17 -0.46 -0.04
CA TYR A 96 -5.82 0.20 -1.16
C TYR A 96 -6.88 1.18 -0.65
N PHE A 97 -7.20 2.15 -1.48
CA PHE A 97 -8.30 3.06 -1.19
C PHE A 97 -9.11 3.33 -2.46
N ILE A 98 -10.33 3.82 -2.25
CA ILE A 98 -11.26 4.16 -3.32
C ILE A 98 -11.29 5.69 -3.44
N GLU A 99 -11.04 6.19 -4.64
CA GLU A 99 -11.06 7.60 -4.98
C GLU A 99 -11.67 7.74 -6.38
N ASP A 100 -12.68 8.60 -6.54
CA ASP A 100 -13.38 8.84 -7.81
C ASP A 100 -13.85 7.55 -8.52
N ASP A 101 -14.40 6.59 -7.76
CA ASP A 101 -14.81 5.25 -8.23
C ASP A 101 -13.67 4.37 -8.78
N GLU A 102 -12.42 4.74 -8.52
CA GLU A 102 -11.23 3.97 -8.87
C GLU A 102 -10.56 3.36 -7.64
N ILE A 103 -9.93 2.20 -7.82
CA ILE A 103 -9.14 1.56 -6.76
C ILE A 103 -7.67 1.98 -6.95
N VAL A 104 -7.10 2.57 -5.91
CA VAL A 104 -5.68 2.90 -5.84
C VAL A 104 -4.99 1.89 -4.94
N LEU A 105 -4.11 1.06 -5.51
CA LEU A 105 -3.31 0.09 -4.77
C LEU A 105 -2.03 0.76 -4.26
N VAL A 106 -1.69 0.45 -3.01
CA VAL A 106 -0.46 0.91 -2.36
C VAL A 106 0.30 -0.30 -1.84
N ASP A 107 1.57 -0.41 -2.25
CA ASP A 107 2.50 -1.45 -1.81
C ASP A 107 3.69 -0.76 -1.11
N TYR A 108 3.99 -1.17 0.13
CA TYR A 108 5.05 -0.57 0.93
C TYR A 108 6.37 -1.27 0.68
N LYS A 109 7.30 -0.60 0.00
CA LYS A 109 8.66 -1.11 -0.22
C LYS A 109 9.63 -0.52 0.81
N THR A 110 10.35 -1.39 1.49
CA THR A 110 11.40 -1.03 2.46
C THR A 110 12.80 -1.05 1.87
N ASP A 111 12.94 -1.40 0.59
CA ASP A 111 14.23 -1.50 -0.08
C ASP A 111 14.93 -0.14 -0.18
N LYS A 112 16.23 -0.12 0.15
CA LYS A 112 17.06 1.06 -0.06
C LYS A 112 17.36 1.20 -1.55
N VAL A 113 16.79 2.22 -2.19
CA VAL A 113 17.14 2.58 -3.56
C VAL A 113 18.49 3.30 -3.54
N SER A 114 19.49 2.71 -4.19
CA SER A 114 20.80 3.37 -4.35
C SER A 114 20.65 4.62 -5.22
N PRO A 115 21.32 5.75 -4.86
CA PRO A 115 21.32 6.94 -5.69
C PRO A 115 21.94 6.62 -7.06
N GLY A 116 21.17 6.75 -8.13
CA GLY A 116 21.65 6.51 -9.51
C GLY A 116 20.73 5.73 -10.43
N ARG A 117 19.67 5.13 -9.91
CA ARG A 117 18.55 4.64 -10.75
C ARG A 117 17.44 5.68 -10.75
N THR A 118 17.37 6.43 -11.85
CA THR A 118 16.23 7.29 -12.17
C THR A 118 14.96 6.45 -12.23
N GLY A 119 14.11 6.67 -11.30
CA GLY A 119 12.78 6.07 -11.26
C GLY A 119 12.57 5.43 -9.94
N SER A 120 12.20 6.24 -8.99
CA SER A 120 11.24 5.73 -8.07
C SER A 120 10.92 6.65 -6.94
N ASP A 121 9.73 7.00 -6.95
CA ASP A 121 9.02 7.18 -5.70
C ASP A 121 9.23 5.97 -4.80
N ARG A 122 9.50 6.23 -3.53
CA ARG A 122 9.56 5.21 -2.47
C ARG A 122 8.18 4.62 -2.15
N SER A 123 7.18 4.98 -2.89
CA SER A 123 5.84 4.42 -2.86
C SER A 123 5.40 4.16 -4.29
N VAL A 124 5.20 2.91 -4.62
CA VAL A 124 4.63 2.52 -5.89
C VAL A 124 3.13 2.48 -5.70
N SER A 125 2.44 3.50 -6.20
CA SER A 125 0.98 3.46 -6.27
C SER A 125 0.59 2.90 -7.63
N TYR A 126 -0.24 1.88 -7.64
CA TYR A 126 -0.84 1.35 -8.86
C TYR A 126 -2.31 1.76 -8.87
N THR A 127 -2.71 2.47 -9.91
CA THR A 127 -4.12 2.72 -10.18
C THR A 127 -4.63 1.56 -11.03
N VAL A 128 -5.53 0.77 -10.49
CA VAL A 128 -6.26 -0.21 -11.28
C VAL A 128 -7.49 0.52 -11.81
N GLY A 129 -7.48 0.82 -13.10
CA GLY A 129 -8.61 1.46 -13.75
C GLY A 129 -9.89 0.69 -13.52
N GLY A 130 -10.98 1.43 -13.31
CA GLY A 130 -12.29 1.05 -12.83
C GLY A 130 -12.73 -0.37 -13.13
N LEU A 131 -13.10 -1.08 -12.11
CA LEU A 131 -13.88 -2.32 -12.18
C LEU A 131 -15.27 -2.03 -12.79
N ARG A 132 -15.30 -1.82 -14.10
CA ARG A 132 -16.50 -2.16 -14.85
C ARG A 132 -16.46 -3.67 -15.01
N SER A 133 -17.34 -4.37 -14.33
CA SER A 133 -17.65 -5.80 -14.39
C SER A 133 -16.84 -6.57 -15.45
N GLY A 134 -15.74 -7.18 -15.03
CA GLY A 134 -14.90 -7.98 -15.90
C GLY A 134 -13.43 -7.76 -15.55
N ILE A 135 -12.82 -8.77 -15.06
CA ILE A 135 -11.43 -8.94 -14.70
C ILE A 135 -10.52 -8.02 -15.55
N GLY A 136 -10.13 -6.88 -14.97
CA GLY A 136 -9.30 -5.89 -15.64
C GLY A 136 -7.83 -6.19 -15.43
N THR A 137 -7.12 -6.31 -16.53
CA THR A 137 -5.68 -6.47 -16.62
C THR A 137 -4.94 -5.29 -15.97
N ASN A 138 -3.90 -5.61 -15.21
CA ASN A 138 -2.92 -4.65 -14.69
C ASN A 138 -2.35 -3.78 -15.81
N VAL A 139 -2.59 -2.50 -15.78
CA VAL A 139 -1.85 -1.53 -16.56
C VAL A 139 -0.98 -0.73 -15.60
N ALA A 140 0.31 -1.03 -15.62
CA ALA A 140 1.31 -0.19 -14.98
C ALA A 140 1.50 1.05 -15.86
N GLU A 141 0.95 2.19 -15.50
CA GLU A 141 1.37 3.45 -16.08
C GLU A 141 2.61 3.98 -15.36
N LYS A 142 3.74 3.92 -16.09
CA LYS A 142 4.91 4.72 -15.78
C LYS A 142 4.60 6.18 -16.16
N LYS A 143 4.64 7.05 -15.18
CA LYS A 143 5.01 8.46 -15.41
C LYS A 143 6.28 8.77 -14.67
#